data_d178390238ccd3adb9cb7895b6b2a0f2
#
_entry.id   d178390238ccd3adb9cb7895b6b2a0f2
#
_cell.length_a   1.000
_cell.length_b   1.000
_cell.length_c   1.000
_cell.angle_alpha   90.00
_cell.angle_beta   90.00
_cell.angle_gamma   90.00
#
_symmetry.space_group_name_H-M   'P 1'
#
loop_
_entity.id
_entity.type
_entity.pdbx_description
1 polymer ?
#
loop_
_entity_poly.entity_id
_entity_poly.type
_entity_poly.pdbx_seq_one_letter_code
_entity_poly.pdbx_strand_id
1 'polypeptide(L)'
;MQNYPEVKLGLVAVSRDCFPKTLSSNRREAVAAAYRSRGGALYVCPTCVENENDMRQALSELRAADCNALVVYLGNFGPETPETLLAKEFGGPVMFLAAAEETGDDLVQGRGDAYCGLLNASYNLALRDIRAYIPEHPVGDAAQCAENIGGFL
;
A
#
# COMPACT_ATOMS: atom_id res chain seq x y z
N MET A 1 3.40 -25.82 -21.31
CA MET A 1 2.92 -25.46 -19.97
C MET A 1 3.84 -24.36 -19.44
N GLN A 2 3.35 -23.15 -19.26
CA GLN A 2 4.08 -22.14 -18.54
C GLN A 2 3.98 -22.45 -17.04
N ASN A 3 5.07 -22.67 -16.39
CA ASN A 3 5.14 -23.04 -14.96
C ASN A 3 5.29 -21.78 -14.07
N TYR A 4 4.67 -20.69 -14.48
CA TYR A 4 4.63 -19.46 -13.68
C TYR A 4 3.30 -19.37 -12.96
N PRO A 5 3.28 -19.10 -11.63
CA PRO A 5 2.04 -18.88 -10.93
C PRO A 5 1.34 -17.63 -11.46
N GLU A 6 0.03 -17.68 -11.62
CA GLU A 6 -0.77 -16.50 -11.92
C GLU A 6 -0.77 -15.59 -10.70
N VAL A 7 -0.31 -14.34 -10.87
CA VAL A 7 -0.31 -13.36 -9.80
C VAL A 7 -1.56 -12.49 -9.88
N LYS A 8 -2.34 -12.48 -8.81
CA LYS A 8 -3.50 -11.60 -8.61
C LYS A 8 -3.14 -10.57 -7.54
N LEU A 9 -2.70 -9.41 -7.99
CA LEU A 9 -2.20 -8.36 -7.11
C LEU A 9 -3.33 -7.52 -6.53
N GLY A 10 -3.34 -7.34 -5.20
CA GLY A 10 -4.17 -6.37 -4.49
C GLY A 10 -3.40 -5.10 -4.16
N LEU A 11 -4.05 -3.95 -4.23
CA LEU A 11 -3.53 -2.65 -3.79
C LEU A 11 -4.46 -2.06 -2.74
N VAL A 12 -3.95 -1.87 -1.51
CA VAL A 12 -4.69 -1.30 -0.38
C VAL A 12 -4.04 0.00 0.04
N ALA A 13 -4.83 1.08 0.16
CA ALA A 13 -4.37 2.30 0.79
C ALA A 13 -4.58 2.25 2.31
N VAL A 14 -3.69 2.87 3.05
CA VAL A 14 -3.82 3.08 4.49
C VAL A 14 -3.85 4.58 4.80
N SER A 15 -4.49 4.96 5.90
CA SER A 15 -4.62 6.35 6.32
C SER A 15 -4.65 6.45 7.84
N ARG A 16 -3.94 7.43 8.39
CA ARG A 16 -4.05 7.75 9.80
C ARG A 16 -5.11 8.84 10.02
N ASP A 17 -5.90 8.71 11.07
CA ASP A 17 -7.06 9.54 11.39
C ASP A 17 -6.80 11.06 11.42
N CYS A 18 -5.57 11.47 11.75
CA CYS A 18 -5.17 12.89 11.76
C CYS A 18 -4.78 13.44 10.36
N PHE A 19 -4.79 12.61 9.33
CA PHE A 19 -4.51 12.99 7.95
C PHE A 19 -5.75 12.83 7.05
N PRO A 20 -5.85 13.57 5.93
CA PRO A 20 -6.97 13.43 5.02
C PRO A 20 -7.01 12.01 4.38
N LYS A 21 -8.03 11.23 4.69
CA LYS A 21 -8.23 9.89 4.08
C LYS A 21 -8.36 9.96 2.57
N THR A 22 -8.99 11.02 2.07
CA THR A 22 -9.15 11.26 0.63
C THR A 22 -7.82 11.45 -0.08
N LEU A 23 -6.81 12.04 0.57
CA LEU A 23 -5.47 12.18 0.02
C LEU A 23 -4.86 10.79 -0.26
N SER A 24 -4.93 9.89 0.73
CA SER A 24 -4.42 8.53 0.57
C SER A 24 -5.14 7.75 -0.53
N SER A 25 -6.48 7.84 -0.55
CA SER A 25 -7.29 7.17 -1.57
C SER A 25 -7.01 7.69 -2.98
N ASN A 26 -6.91 9.02 -3.16
CA ASN A 26 -6.61 9.63 -4.46
C ASN A 26 -5.20 9.24 -4.97
N ARG A 27 -4.21 9.24 -4.07
CA ARG A 27 -2.85 8.80 -4.40
C ARG A 27 -2.81 7.32 -4.80
N ARG A 28 -3.58 6.45 -4.12
CA ARG A 28 -3.76 5.04 -4.52
C ARG A 28 -4.32 4.90 -5.94
N GLU A 29 -5.37 5.66 -6.26
CA GLU A 29 -5.95 5.63 -7.61
C GLU A 29 -4.94 6.07 -8.68
N ALA A 30 -4.12 7.07 -8.38
CA ALA A 30 -3.05 7.50 -9.28
C ALA A 30 -2.01 6.40 -9.52
N VAL A 31 -1.58 5.69 -8.46
CA VAL A 31 -0.67 4.53 -8.56
C VAL A 31 -1.32 3.42 -9.39
N ALA A 32 -2.59 3.10 -9.14
CA ALA A 32 -3.31 2.08 -9.90
C ALA A 32 -3.41 2.43 -11.39
N ALA A 33 -3.71 3.70 -11.71
CA ALA A 33 -3.76 4.19 -13.08
C ALA A 33 -2.39 4.12 -13.77
N ALA A 34 -1.33 4.55 -13.08
CA ALA A 34 0.04 4.47 -13.58
C ALA A 34 0.48 3.02 -13.85
N TYR A 35 0.15 2.09 -12.96
CA TYR A 35 0.47 0.68 -13.14
C TYR A 35 -0.30 0.05 -14.32
N ARG A 36 -1.58 0.37 -14.45
CA ARG A 36 -2.42 -0.09 -15.59
C ARG A 36 -1.92 0.46 -16.92
N SER A 37 -1.47 1.71 -16.96
CA SER A 37 -0.90 2.30 -18.19
C SER A 37 0.37 1.60 -18.68
N ARG A 38 1.06 0.88 -17.80
CA ARG A 38 2.22 0.02 -18.10
C ARG A 38 1.84 -1.41 -18.50
N GLY A 39 0.54 -1.69 -18.64
CA GLY A 39 0.01 -3.02 -18.97
C GLY A 39 -0.20 -3.94 -17.76
N GLY A 40 0.00 -3.44 -16.55
CA GLY A 40 -0.23 -4.20 -15.31
C GLY A 40 -1.72 -4.33 -14.99
N ALA A 41 -2.07 -5.41 -14.29
CA ALA A 41 -3.40 -5.63 -13.75
C ALA A 41 -3.34 -5.74 -12.23
N LEU A 42 -4.26 -5.07 -11.53
CA LEU A 42 -4.40 -5.16 -10.08
C LEU A 42 -5.83 -4.89 -9.63
N TYR A 43 -6.17 -5.49 -8.50
CA TYR A 43 -7.38 -5.20 -7.76
C TYR A 43 -7.13 -4.01 -6.82
N VAL A 44 -7.92 -2.96 -6.95
CA VAL A 44 -7.91 -1.83 -6.02
C VAL A 44 -8.90 -2.14 -4.90
N CYS A 45 -8.40 -2.37 -3.70
CA CYS A 45 -9.24 -2.60 -2.54
C CYS A 45 -10.05 -1.32 -2.22
N PRO A 46 -11.38 -1.37 -2.17
CA PRO A 46 -12.18 -0.16 -1.90
C PRO A 46 -11.90 0.42 -0.52
N THR A 47 -11.67 -0.45 0.46
CA THR A 47 -11.40 -0.03 1.84
C THR A 47 -10.03 0.63 1.96
N CYS A 48 -10.01 1.86 2.50
CA CYS A 48 -8.80 2.50 3.00
C CYS A 48 -8.69 2.21 4.50
N VAL A 49 -7.58 1.61 4.91
CA VAL A 49 -7.42 1.09 6.28
C VAL A 49 -6.97 2.18 7.24
N GLU A 50 -7.79 2.46 8.26
CA GLU A 50 -7.49 3.39 9.35
C GLU A 50 -7.44 2.69 10.73
N ASN A 51 -8.09 1.53 10.84
CA ASN A 51 -8.22 0.78 12.09
C ASN A 51 -8.36 -0.72 11.82
N GLU A 52 -8.45 -1.52 12.88
CA GLU A 52 -8.52 -2.97 12.79
C GLU A 52 -9.82 -3.50 12.15
N ASN A 53 -10.92 -2.75 12.20
CA ASN A 53 -12.16 -3.13 11.52
C ASN A 53 -12.01 -2.95 10.01
N ASP A 54 -11.43 -1.83 9.58
CA ASP A 54 -11.11 -1.60 8.17
C ASP A 54 -10.11 -2.64 7.66
N MET A 55 -9.12 -3.02 8.48
CA MET A 55 -8.16 -4.08 8.15
C MET A 55 -8.86 -5.41 7.87
N ARG A 56 -9.80 -5.83 8.72
CA ARG A 56 -10.57 -7.06 8.51
C ARG A 56 -11.43 -6.99 7.25
N GLN A 57 -12.05 -5.82 7.00
CA GLN A 57 -12.84 -5.58 5.80
C GLN A 57 -11.96 -5.69 4.54
N ALA A 58 -10.83 -4.99 4.50
CA ALA A 58 -9.88 -5.03 3.40
C ALA A 58 -9.39 -6.48 3.13
N LEU A 59 -9.07 -7.22 4.20
CA LEU A 59 -8.65 -8.62 4.08
C LEU A 59 -9.76 -9.49 3.47
N SER A 60 -11.02 -9.27 3.84
CA SER A 60 -12.18 -9.96 3.27
C SER A 60 -12.34 -9.64 1.78
N GLU A 61 -12.20 -8.37 1.41
CA GLU A 61 -12.29 -7.90 0.01
C GLU A 61 -11.18 -8.48 -0.86
N LEU A 62 -9.93 -8.50 -0.36
CA LEU A 62 -8.79 -9.09 -1.05
C LEU A 62 -8.96 -10.60 -1.28
N ARG A 63 -9.47 -11.31 -0.27
CA ARG A 63 -9.78 -12.75 -0.39
C ARG A 63 -10.91 -13.03 -1.37
N ALA A 64 -11.96 -12.21 -1.36
CA ALA A 64 -13.06 -12.32 -2.32
C ALA A 64 -12.62 -12.07 -3.78
N ALA A 65 -11.58 -11.24 -3.96
CA ALA A 65 -10.95 -10.98 -5.26
C ALA A 65 -9.85 -12.01 -5.63
N ASP A 66 -9.65 -13.06 -4.83
CA ASP A 66 -8.60 -14.07 -5.00
C ASP A 66 -7.17 -13.47 -5.09
N CYS A 67 -6.92 -12.35 -4.42
CA CYS A 67 -5.58 -11.76 -4.42
C CYS A 67 -4.59 -12.69 -3.70
N ASN A 68 -3.42 -12.91 -4.32
CA ASN A 68 -2.35 -13.74 -3.79
C ASN A 68 -1.01 -12.99 -3.61
N ALA A 69 -0.97 -11.71 -3.98
CA ALA A 69 0.09 -10.76 -3.66
C ALA A 69 -0.54 -9.41 -3.26
N LEU A 70 0.10 -8.66 -2.39
CA LEU A 70 -0.45 -7.44 -1.83
C LEU A 70 0.55 -6.30 -1.85
N VAL A 71 0.09 -5.11 -2.23
CA VAL A 71 0.77 -3.84 -2.00
C VAL A 71 0.00 -3.07 -0.93
N VAL A 72 0.65 -2.78 0.19
CA VAL A 72 0.19 -1.84 1.22
C VAL A 72 0.80 -0.48 0.88
N TYR A 73 -0.06 0.46 0.54
CA TYR A 73 0.33 1.77 0.07
C TYR A 73 0.01 2.86 1.08
N LEU A 74 1.05 3.47 1.61
CA LEU A 74 0.94 4.61 2.50
C LEU A 74 0.77 5.89 1.67
N GLY A 75 -0.46 6.26 1.39
CA GLY A 75 -0.77 7.54 0.74
C GLY A 75 -0.67 8.73 1.70
N ASN A 76 -0.71 8.45 3.01
CA ASN A 76 -0.30 9.31 4.11
C ASN A 76 0.38 8.47 5.21
N PHE A 77 0.52 8.96 6.42
CA PHE A 77 1.31 8.34 7.50
C PHE A 77 0.96 6.86 7.77
N GLY A 78 -0.30 6.49 7.66
CA GLY A 78 -0.76 5.12 7.95
C GLY A 78 -0.85 4.77 9.45
N PRO A 79 -1.70 3.78 9.80
CA PRO A 79 -1.86 3.26 11.15
C PRO A 79 -1.02 2.00 11.35
N GLU A 80 0.06 2.06 12.11
CA GLU A 80 1.09 1.02 12.23
C GLU A 80 0.58 -0.37 12.66
N THR A 81 -0.44 -0.44 13.50
CA THR A 81 -0.97 -1.73 13.95
C THR A 81 -1.87 -2.38 12.88
N PRO A 82 -2.92 -1.72 12.35
CA PRO A 82 -3.76 -2.33 11.32
C PRO A 82 -3.01 -2.69 10.04
N GLU A 83 -2.10 -1.84 9.54
CA GLU A 83 -1.38 -2.12 8.30
C GLU A 83 -0.39 -3.29 8.42
N THR A 84 0.29 -3.43 9.56
CA THR A 84 1.20 -4.55 9.79
C THR A 84 0.45 -5.85 10.08
N LEU A 85 -0.69 -5.80 10.76
CA LEU A 85 -1.57 -6.95 10.94
C LEU A 85 -2.18 -7.40 9.60
N LEU A 86 -2.56 -6.47 8.72
CA LEU A 86 -3.02 -6.80 7.38
C LEU A 86 -1.96 -7.62 6.63
N ALA A 87 -0.70 -7.18 6.67
CA ALA A 87 0.41 -7.91 6.06
C ALA A 87 0.58 -9.31 6.63
N LYS A 88 0.49 -9.45 7.97
CA LYS A 88 0.59 -10.74 8.65
C LYS A 88 -0.54 -11.70 8.27
N GLU A 89 -1.79 -11.21 8.28
CA GLU A 89 -2.97 -12.04 8.09
C GLU A 89 -3.31 -12.31 6.62
N PHE A 90 -2.72 -11.56 5.70
CA PHE A 90 -2.85 -11.82 4.27
C PHE A 90 -2.24 -13.17 3.89
N GLY A 91 -1.09 -13.51 4.45
CA GLY A 91 -0.47 -14.83 4.32
C GLY A 91 0.23 -15.09 2.99
N GLY A 92 0.37 -14.08 2.13
CA GLY A 92 1.10 -14.10 0.86
C GLY A 92 2.22 -13.06 0.83
N PRO A 93 2.91 -12.88 -0.31
CA PRO A 93 3.89 -11.82 -0.50
C PRO A 93 3.24 -10.44 -0.31
N VAL A 94 3.88 -9.60 0.48
CA VAL A 94 3.43 -8.23 0.75
C VAL A 94 4.55 -7.25 0.51
N MET A 95 4.25 -6.16 -0.21
CA MET A 95 5.13 -5.03 -0.44
C MET A 95 4.57 -3.79 0.25
N PHE A 96 5.46 -2.96 0.81
CA PHE A 96 5.12 -1.64 1.35
C PHE A 96 5.71 -0.54 0.47
N LEU A 97 4.88 0.42 0.11
CA LEU A 97 5.26 1.63 -0.64
C LEU A 97 4.65 2.87 0.02
N ALA A 98 5.26 4.02 -0.20
CA ALA A 98 4.78 5.28 0.33
C ALA A 98 4.77 6.38 -0.74
N ALA A 99 3.84 7.32 -0.58
CA ALA A 99 3.75 8.50 -1.44
C ALA A 99 4.88 9.49 -1.15
N ALA A 100 5.49 10.03 -2.18
CA ALA A 100 6.24 11.28 -2.07
C ALA A 100 5.28 12.45 -1.86
N GLU A 101 5.72 13.47 -1.13
CA GLU A 101 4.98 14.73 -1.05
C GLU A 101 5.09 15.49 -2.38
N GLU A 102 3.96 16.01 -2.86
CA GLU A 102 3.90 16.71 -4.14
C GLU A 102 4.43 18.14 -4.03
N THR A 103 4.12 18.80 -2.92
CA THR A 103 4.61 20.17 -2.63
C THR A 103 4.95 20.33 -1.16
N GLY A 104 5.88 21.24 -0.84
CA GLY A 104 6.16 21.67 0.53
C GLY A 104 5.28 22.84 1.01
N ASP A 105 4.40 23.37 0.14
CA ASP A 105 3.72 24.64 0.35
C ASP A 105 2.39 24.50 1.09
N ASP A 106 1.72 23.35 0.98
CA ASP A 106 0.46 23.07 1.67
C ASP A 106 0.64 21.97 2.73
N LEU A 107 1.05 22.40 3.90
CA LEU A 107 1.26 21.51 5.06
C LEU A 107 -0.04 21.02 5.71
N VAL A 108 -1.20 21.59 5.33
CA VAL A 108 -2.48 21.29 5.97
C VAL A 108 -3.33 20.31 5.16
N GLN A 109 -3.39 20.48 3.84
CA GLN A 109 -4.24 19.66 2.96
C GLN A 109 -3.46 18.67 2.08
N GLY A 110 -2.25 19.03 1.70
CA GLY A 110 -1.39 18.22 0.82
C GLY A 110 -0.40 17.30 1.55
N ARG A 111 -0.16 17.56 2.84
CA ARG A 111 0.82 16.81 3.62
C ARG A 111 0.26 15.46 4.08
N GLY A 112 0.98 14.39 3.78
CA GLY A 112 0.63 13.05 4.20
C GLY A 112 1.62 12.39 5.15
N ASP A 113 2.85 12.88 5.21
CA ASP A 113 3.98 12.32 6.00
C ASP A 113 4.18 10.80 5.77
N ALA A 114 3.91 10.33 4.56
CA ALA A 114 3.95 8.91 4.23
C ALA A 114 5.36 8.29 4.40
N TYR A 115 6.42 9.07 4.19
CA TYR A 115 7.78 8.63 4.47
C TYR A 115 7.99 8.30 5.96
N CYS A 116 7.55 9.18 6.85
CA CYS A 116 7.62 8.92 8.30
C CYS A 116 6.75 7.72 8.69
N GLY A 117 5.58 7.58 8.07
CA GLY A 117 4.71 6.42 8.22
C GLY A 117 5.40 5.12 7.82
N LEU A 118 6.10 5.11 6.69
CA LEU A 118 6.82 3.92 6.23
C LEU A 118 7.98 3.54 7.16
N LEU A 119 8.70 4.51 7.71
CA LEU A 119 9.73 4.24 8.74
C LEU A 119 9.10 3.57 9.97
N ASN A 120 7.95 4.07 10.41
CA ASN A 120 7.21 3.48 11.53
C ASN A 120 6.68 2.08 11.19
N ALA A 121 6.10 1.89 10.00
CA ALA A 121 5.65 0.58 9.51
C ALA A 121 6.82 -0.42 9.46
N SER A 122 7.98 -0.04 8.91
CA SER A 122 9.18 -0.87 8.82
C SER A 122 9.64 -1.36 10.19
N TYR A 123 9.70 -0.44 11.16
CA TYR A 123 10.05 -0.76 12.54
C TYR A 123 9.06 -1.76 13.16
N ASN A 124 7.77 -1.52 12.99
CA ASN A 124 6.72 -2.37 13.54
C ASN A 124 6.64 -3.75 12.86
N LEU A 125 6.91 -3.84 11.55
CA LEU A 125 7.06 -5.12 10.85
C LEU A 125 8.20 -5.95 11.46
N ALA A 126 9.37 -5.32 11.64
CA ALA A 126 10.54 -5.98 12.24
C ALA A 126 10.27 -6.39 13.69
N LEU A 127 9.66 -5.52 14.50
CA LEU A 127 9.34 -5.79 15.89
C LEU A 127 8.37 -6.99 16.07
N ARG A 128 7.48 -7.20 15.09
CA ARG A 128 6.49 -8.28 15.09
C ARG A 128 6.92 -9.53 14.31
N ASP A 129 8.16 -9.56 13.81
CA ASP A 129 8.68 -10.63 12.94
C ASP A 129 7.76 -10.90 11.73
N ILE A 130 7.27 -9.81 11.11
CA ILE A 130 6.43 -9.86 9.91
C ILE A 130 7.32 -9.57 8.70
N ARG A 131 7.40 -10.53 7.78
CA ARG A 131 8.15 -10.37 6.53
C ARG A 131 7.33 -9.59 5.53
N ALA A 132 7.92 -8.49 5.02
CA ALA A 132 7.39 -7.72 3.91
C ALA A 132 8.56 -7.23 3.04
N TYR A 133 8.30 -7.02 1.77
CA TYR A 133 9.26 -6.43 0.84
C TYR A 133 9.13 -4.92 0.88
N ILE A 134 10.24 -4.24 1.10
CA ILE A 134 10.38 -2.78 0.97
C ILE A 134 11.49 -2.56 -0.04
N PRO A 135 11.20 -1.97 -1.22
CA PRO A 135 12.21 -1.73 -2.25
C PRO A 135 13.24 -0.71 -1.80
N GLU A 136 14.36 -0.61 -2.51
CA GLU A 136 15.46 0.32 -2.21
C GLU A 136 14.97 1.78 -2.18
N HIS A 137 14.08 2.15 -3.11
CA HIS A 137 13.45 3.46 -3.19
C HIS A 137 11.94 3.36 -3.00
N PRO A 138 11.46 3.16 -1.76
CA PRO A 138 10.07 2.81 -1.49
C PRO A 138 9.11 4.01 -1.49
N VAL A 139 9.65 5.23 -1.54
CA VAL A 139 8.89 6.49 -1.53
C VAL A 139 8.97 7.12 -2.92
N GLY A 140 7.83 7.39 -3.53
CA GLY A 140 7.81 7.93 -4.88
C GLY A 140 6.46 8.53 -5.28
N ASP A 141 6.47 9.17 -6.45
CA ASP A 141 5.25 9.52 -7.15
C ASP A 141 4.52 8.28 -7.69
N ALA A 142 3.38 8.48 -8.32
CA ALA A 142 2.58 7.37 -8.84
C ALA A 142 3.33 6.50 -9.88
N ALA A 143 4.17 7.12 -10.72
CA ALA A 143 4.92 6.42 -11.75
C ALA A 143 6.04 5.56 -11.15
N GLN A 144 6.79 6.12 -10.18
CA GLN A 144 7.84 5.41 -9.45
C GLN A 144 7.28 4.25 -8.61
N CYS A 145 6.14 4.47 -7.93
CA CYS A 145 5.45 3.39 -7.21
C CYS A 145 4.99 2.29 -8.17
N ALA A 146 4.45 2.64 -9.34
CA ALA A 146 4.04 1.66 -10.35
C ALA A 146 5.24 0.87 -10.91
N GLU A 147 6.42 1.48 -11.05
CA GLU A 147 7.65 0.80 -11.43
C GLU A 147 8.10 -0.21 -10.37
N ASN A 148 8.10 0.19 -9.10
CA ASN A 148 8.41 -0.71 -7.98
C ASN A 148 7.45 -1.92 -7.94
N ILE A 149 6.16 -1.72 -8.20
CA ILE A 149 5.18 -2.82 -8.27
C ILE A 149 5.56 -3.79 -9.40
N GLY A 150 5.98 -3.30 -10.56
CA GLY A 150 6.46 -4.15 -11.65
C GLY A 150 7.70 -4.96 -11.30
N GLY A 151 8.58 -4.45 -10.45
CA GLY A 151 9.76 -5.16 -9.98
C GLY A 151 9.50 -6.17 -8.84
N PHE A 152 8.33 -6.09 -8.20
CA PHE A 152 7.91 -6.99 -7.14
C PHE A 152 7.38 -8.33 -7.66
N LEU A 153 6.84 -8.34 -8.88
CA LEU A 153 6.19 -9.49 -9.53
C LEU A 153 7.12 -10.20 -10.50
#